data_5c34cbe6a5c324d51f4600ee42adb904
#
_entry.id   5c34cbe6a5c324d51f4600ee42adb904
#
_cell.length_a   1.000
_cell.length_b   1.000
_cell.length_c   1.000
_cell.angle_alpha   90.00
_cell.angle_beta   90.00
_cell.angle_gamma   90.00
#
_symmetry.space_group_name_H-M   'P 1'
#
loop_
_entity.id
_entity.type
_entity.pdbx_description
1 polymer ?
#
loop_
_entity_poly.entity_id
_entity_poly.type
_entity_poly.pdbx_seq_one_letter_code
_entity_poly.pdbx_strand_id
1 'polypeptide(L)'
;DCIAAAVDSLLTKYGNIRTADAFEKAKEQIRGELGDTVVEIATQVEQALSIAHGLNKRMKGRVDLTMITAHGDIKSQLQSLVFKGFVSQHGAAKMTDLIRYLKAIERRLEKLPVDPNRDRLCVLELEKVAEQYQKLANKIPKGMPIPEEISAIFWMQQELRVSLFAQTLGTPYPVSAKR
;
A
#
# COMPACT_ATOMS: atom_id res chain seq x y z
N ASP A 1 -10.23 -6.05 -11.91
CA ASP A 1 -9.79 -4.97 -11.02
C ASP A 1 -9.23 -3.76 -11.78
N CYS A 2 -8.26 -3.89 -12.74
CA CYS A 2 -7.64 -2.76 -13.44
C CYS A 2 -8.65 -1.88 -14.20
N ILE A 3 -9.62 -2.49 -14.90
CA ILE A 3 -10.65 -1.74 -15.62
C ILE A 3 -11.51 -0.92 -14.64
N ALA A 4 -11.95 -1.52 -13.53
CA ALA A 4 -12.73 -0.81 -12.52
C ALA A 4 -11.93 0.36 -11.93
N ALA A 5 -10.68 0.12 -11.54
CA ALA A 5 -9.80 1.16 -11.00
C ALA A 5 -9.52 2.29 -12.03
N ALA A 6 -9.43 1.96 -13.32
CA ALA A 6 -9.28 2.95 -14.38
C ALA A 6 -10.55 3.82 -14.53
N VAL A 7 -11.72 3.19 -14.54
CA VAL A 7 -13.00 3.92 -14.59
C VAL A 7 -13.14 4.84 -13.37
N ASP A 8 -12.88 4.32 -12.15
CA ASP A 8 -12.97 5.11 -10.92
C ASP A 8 -11.98 6.28 -10.94
N SER A 9 -10.74 6.05 -11.39
CA SER A 9 -9.72 7.10 -11.51
C SER A 9 -10.14 8.20 -12.50
N LEU A 10 -10.73 7.83 -13.62
CA LEU A 10 -11.20 8.80 -14.62
C LEU A 10 -12.45 9.54 -14.14
N LEU A 11 -13.37 8.86 -13.44
CA LEU A 11 -14.57 9.49 -12.89
C LEU A 11 -14.25 10.58 -11.86
N THR A 12 -13.19 10.42 -11.07
CA THR A 12 -12.80 11.44 -10.08
C THR A 12 -12.51 12.82 -10.71
N LYS A 13 -12.14 12.87 -12.01
CA LYS A 13 -11.88 14.11 -12.73
C LYS A 13 -13.14 14.96 -12.94
N TYR A 14 -14.34 14.34 -12.91
CA TYR A 14 -15.60 14.99 -13.29
C TYR A 14 -16.46 15.41 -12.11
N GLY A 15 -16.10 15.04 -10.88
CA GLY A 15 -16.88 15.37 -9.69
C GLY A 15 -18.33 14.84 -9.76
N ASN A 16 -19.29 15.64 -9.26
CA ASN A 16 -20.71 15.24 -9.26
C ASN A 16 -21.38 15.56 -10.61
N ILE A 17 -21.58 14.55 -11.44
CA ILE A 17 -22.34 14.65 -12.71
C ILE A 17 -23.84 14.67 -12.38
N ARG A 18 -24.55 15.76 -12.72
CA ARG A 18 -25.98 15.95 -12.40
C ARG A 18 -26.87 16.21 -13.61
N THR A 19 -26.33 16.34 -14.81
CA THR A 19 -27.08 16.59 -16.04
C THR A 19 -26.78 15.54 -17.09
N ALA A 20 -27.74 15.26 -17.98
CA ALA A 20 -27.55 14.29 -19.05
C ALA A 20 -26.40 14.69 -19.99
N ASP A 21 -26.29 15.97 -20.34
CA ASP A 21 -25.22 16.49 -21.19
C ASP A 21 -23.84 16.32 -20.58
N ALA A 22 -23.70 16.58 -19.26
CA ALA A 22 -22.45 16.38 -18.56
C ALA A 22 -22.08 14.88 -18.49
N PHE A 23 -23.07 14.00 -18.34
CA PHE A 23 -22.88 12.56 -18.34
C PHE A 23 -22.37 12.06 -19.71
N GLU A 24 -23.03 12.44 -20.82
CA GLU A 24 -22.60 11.99 -22.15
C GLU A 24 -21.19 12.52 -22.49
N LYS A 25 -20.88 13.78 -22.15
CA LYS A 25 -19.53 14.32 -22.33
C LYS A 25 -18.48 13.53 -21.53
N ALA A 26 -18.73 13.28 -20.25
CA ALA A 26 -17.83 12.51 -19.41
C ALA A 26 -17.64 11.09 -19.96
N LYS A 27 -18.71 10.43 -20.38
CA LYS A 27 -18.70 9.09 -20.96
C LYS A 27 -17.82 9.01 -22.22
N GLU A 28 -17.95 9.96 -23.17
CA GLU A 28 -17.13 9.98 -24.37
C GLU A 28 -15.65 10.23 -24.06
N GLN A 29 -15.35 11.13 -23.13
CA GLN A 29 -13.96 11.38 -22.70
C GLN A 29 -13.36 10.17 -22.02
N ILE A 30 -14.10 9.56 -21.07
CA ILE A 30 -13.66 8.33 -20.39
C ILE A 30 -13.41 7.22 -21.41
N ARG A 31 -14.30 7.05 -22.39
CA ARG A 31 -14.13 6.04 -23.45
C ARG A 31 -12.84 6.24 -24.24
N GLY A 32 -12.45 7.50 -24.52
CA GLY A 32 -11.21 7.82 -25.22
C GLY A 32 -9.94 7.53 -24.40
N GLU A 33 -9.98 7.78 -23.10
CA GLU A 33 -8.81 7.64 -22.20
C GLU A 33 -8.70 6.25 -21.55
N LEU A 34 -9.77 5.46 -21.54
CA LEU A 34 -9.87 4.23 -20.76
C LEU A 34 -8.80 3.21 -21.15
N GLY A 35 -8.56 3.03 -22.46
CA GLY A 35 -7.59 2.05 -22.94
C GLY A 35 -6.18 2.30 -22.39
N ASP A 36 -5.69 3.51 -22.56
CA ASP A 36 -4.36 3.91 -22.12
C ASP A 36 -4.24 3.85 -20.57
N THR A 37 -5.27 4.32 -19.87
CA THR A 37 -5.31 4.26 -18.39
C THR A 37 -5.29 2.82 -17.88
N VAL A 38 -6.01 1.90 -18.51
CA VAL A 38 -5.99 0.47 -18.14
C VAL A 38 -4.61 -0.13 -18.36
N VAL A 39 -3.94 0.18 -19.49
CA VAL A 39 -2.59 -0.31 -19.79
C VAL A 39 -1.58 0.21 -18.76
N GLU A 40 -1.65 1.48 -18.41
CA GLU A 40 -0.80 2.07 -17.39
C GLU A 40 -0.95 1.36 -16.03
N ILE A 41 -2.21 1.23 -15.55
CA ILE A 41 -2.50 0.54 -14.29
C ILE A 41 -2.06 -0.92 -14.35
N ALA A 42 -2.33 -1.64 -15.45
CA ALA A 42 -1.94 -3.03 -15.62
C ALA A 42 -0.42 -3.22 -15.55
N THR A 43 0.35 -2.30 -16.14
CA THR A 43 1.82 -2.32 -16.08
C THR A 43 2.31 -2.13 -14.64
N GLN A 44 1.73 -1.21 -13.89
CA GLN A 44 2.07 -1.01 -12.47
C GLN A 44 1.70 -2.24 -11.63
N VAL A 45 0.54 -2.84 -11.89
CA VAL A 45 0.10 -4.06 -11.21
C VAL A 45 1.01 -5.24 -11.51
N GLU A 46 1.43 -5.42 -12.77
CA GLU A 46 2.41 -6.45 -13.13
C GLU A 46 3.71 -6.28 -12.36
N GLN A 47 4.23 -5.06 -12.31
CA GLN A 47 5.44 -4.76 -11.54
C GLN A 47 5.26 -5.07 -10.05
N ALA A 48 4.14 -4.66 -9.46
CA ALA A 48 3.83 -4.93 -8.05
C ALA A 48 3.74 -6.45 -7.77
N LEU A 49 3.05 -7.20 -8.61
CA LEU A 49 2.90 -8.65 -8.48
C LEU A 49 4.24 -9.38 -8.68
N SER A 50 5.08 -8.93 -9.62
CA SER A 50 6.42 -9.48 -9.84
C SER A 50 7.30 -9.33 -8.61
N ILE A 51 7.34 -8.12 -8.00
CA ILE A 51 8.08 -7.88 -6.76
C ILE A 51 7.50 -8.74 -5.62
N ALA A 52 6.18 -8.75 -5.44
CA ALA A 52 5.52 -9.52 -4.39
C ALA A 52 5.80 -11.03 -4.54
N HIS A 53 5.82 -11.56 -5.76
CA HIS A 53 6.20 -12.94 -6.03
C HIS A 53 7.65 -13.22 -5.63
N GLY A 54 8.59 -12.34 -6.00
CA GLY A 54 10.00 -12.42 -5.61
C GLY A 54 10.17 -12.42 -4.09
N LEU A 55 9.47 -11.53 -3.39
CA LEU A 55 9.46 -11.45 -1.92
C LEU A 55 8.96 -12.76 -1.29
N ASN A 56 7.83 -13.27 -1.76
CA ASN A 56 7.29 -14.54 -1.28
C ASN A 56 8.26 -15.70 -1.49
N LYS A 57 8.96 -15.74 -2.64
CA LYS A 57 9.98 -16.75 -2.92
C LYS A 57 11.16 -16.66 -1.96
N ARG A 58 11.66 -15.44 -1.69
CA ARG A 58 12.77 -15.21 -0.74
C ARG A 58 12.40 -15.56 0.70
N MET A 59 11.13 -15.42 1.09
CA MET A 59 10.65 -15.79 2.43
C MET A 59 10.35 -17.27 2.59
N LYS A 60 10.41 -18.08 1.51
CA LYS A 60 10.30 -19.54 1.57
C LYS A 60 11.66 -20.14 1.91
N GLY A 61 11.86 -20.60 3.12
CA GLY A 61 13.11 -21.22 3.52
C GLY A 61 13.22 -21.36 5.02
N ARG A 62 14.38 -21.83 5.47
CA ARG A 62 14.70 -21.85 6.90
C ARG A 62 14.97 -20.41 7.35
N VAL A 63 14.20 -19.98 8.34
CA VAL A 63 14.34 -18.66 8.97
C VAL A 63 15.09 -18.87 10.27
N ASP A 64 16.13 -18.06 10.52
CA ASP A 64 16.80 -18.03 11.80
C ASP A 64 15.81 -17.56 12.89
N LEU A 65 15.91 -18.15 14.09
CA LEU A 65 15.04 -17.81 15.21
C LEU A 65 15.08 -16.31 15.54
N THR A 66 16.21 -15.67 15.36
CA THR A 66 16.41 -14.22 15.58
C THR A 66 15.61 -13.34 14.60
N MET A 67 15.23 -13.88 13.45
CA MET A 67 14.53 -13.18 12.38
C MET A 67 13.05 -13.54 12.26
N ILE A 68 12.52 -14.46 13.08
CA ILE A 68 11.12 -14.93 12.97
C ILE A 68 10.13 -13.77 13.08
N THR A 69 10.30 -12.89 14.07
CA THR A 69 9.41 -11.73 14.27
C THR A 69 9.43 -10.79 13.07
N ALA A 70 10.61 -10.49 12.54
CA ALA A 70 10.75 -9.65 11.34
C ALA A 70 10.08 -10.28 10.10
N HIS A 71 10.25 -11.59 9.90
CA HIS A 71 9.58 -12.32 8.82
C HIS A 71 8.05 -12.33 8.98
N GLY A 72 7.55 -12.48 10.20
CA GLY A 72 6.12 -12.39 10.50
C GLY A 72 5.55 -11.01 10.15
N ASP A 73 6.22 -9.94 10.57
CA ASP A 73 5.82 -8.57 10.26
C ASP A 73 5.88 -8.27 8.76
N ILE A 74 6.95 -8.68 8.07
CA ILE A 74 7.08 -8.54 6.61
C ILE A 74 5.95 -9.28 5.89
N LYS A 75 5.62 -10.50 6.30
CA LYS A 75 4.54 -11.28 5.71
C LYS A 75 3.19 -10.59 5.89
N SER A 76 2.91 -10.10 7.08
CA SER A 76 1.69 -9.32 7.37
C SER A 76 1.62 -8.06 6.50
N GLN A 77 2.71 -7.31 6.40
CA GLN A 77 2.78 -6.13 5.54
C GLN A 77 2.50 -6.49 4.08
N LEU A 78 3.18 -7.50 3.54
CA LEU A 78 3.00 -7.93 2.15
C LEU A 78 1.53 -8.34 1.88
N GLN A 79 0.91 -9.09 2.78
CA GLN A 79 -0.49 -9.50 2.67
C GLN A 79 -1.46 -8.31 2.75
N SER A 80 -1.13 -7.25 3.48
CA SER A 80 -1.94 -6.04 3.54
C SER A 80 -1.81 -5.15 2.30
N LEU A 81 -0.71 -5.26 1.57
CA LEU A 81 -0.46 -4.50 0.34
C LEU A 81 -0.96 -5.21 -0.91
N VAL A 82 -0.78 -6.53 -1.00
CA VAL A 82 -1.11 -7.33 -2.19
C VAL A 82 -1.99 -8.51 -1.80
N PHE A 83 -3.27 -8.39 -2.13
CA PHE A 83 -4.32 -9.38 -1.87
C PHE A 83 -5.32 -9.38 -3.03
N LYS A 84 -6.26 -10.32 -3.04
CA LYS A 84 -7.29 -10.36 -4.09
C LYS A 84 -8.16 -9.10 -4.04
N GLY A 85 -8.16 -8.31 -5.12
CA GLY A 85 -8.94 -7.07 -5.22
C GLY A 85 -8.18 -5.80 -4.76
N PHE A 86 -6.88 -5.90 -4.45
CA PHE A 86 -6.09 -4.77 -3.93
C PHE A 86 -6.08 -3.55 -4.86
N VAL A 87 -6.16 -3.73 -6.18
CA VAL A 87 -6.12 -2.64 -7.15
C VAL A 87 -7.34 -1.72 -7.00
N SER A 88 -8.54 -2.31 -6.94
CA SER A 88 -9.78 -1.56 -6.73
C SER A 88 -9.88 -1.00 -5.32
N GLN A 89 -9.38 -1.74 -4.31
CA GLN A 89 -9.49 -1.31 -2.92
C GLN A 89 -8.51 -0.19 -2.57
N HIS A 90 -7.29 -0.23 -3.09
CA HIS A 90 -6.29 0.83 -2.87
C HIS A 90 -6.45 2.01 -3.82
N GLY A 91 -7.04 1.78 -5.00
CA GLY A 91 -7.19 2.76 -6.07
C GLY A 91 -5.93 2.92 -6.92
N ALA A 92 -6.14 3.32 -8.18
CA ALA A 92 -5.07 3.50 -9.16
C ALA A 92 -3.97 4.47 -8.69
N ALA A 93 -4.37 5.58 -8.05
CA ALA A 93 -3.44 6.60 -7.55
C ALA A 93 -2.41 6.07 -6.52
N LYS A 94 -2.67 4.92 -5.88
CA LYS A 94 -1.78 4.32 -4.89
C LYS A 94 -0.81 3.29 -5.46
N MET A 95 -0.90 2.94 -6.74
CA MET A 95 -0.07 1.87 -7.33
C MET A 95 1.42 2.22 -7.34
N THR A 96 1.79 3.45 -7.61
CA THR A 96 3.19 3.92 -7.55
C THR A 96 3.75 3.84 -6.12
N ASP A 97 2.99 4.29 -5.12
CA ASP A 97 3.37 4.20 -3.72
C ASP A 97 3.50 2.73 -3.28
N LEU A 98 2.57 1.88 -3.68
CA LEU A 98 2.57 0.45 -3.37
C LEU A 98 3.83 -0.24 -3.90
N ILE A 99 4.25 0.05 -5.12
CA ILE A 99 5.51 -0.45 -5.69
C ILE A 99 6.70 0.00 -4.84
N ARG A 100 6.71 1.25 -4.37
CA ARG A 100 7.75 1.79 -3.50
C ARG A 100 7.78 1.07 -2.14
N TYR A 101 6.62 0.76 -1.56
CA TYR A 101 6.53 -0.02 -0.31
C TYR A 101 7.02 -1.45 -0.48
N LEU A 102 6.72 -2.10 -1.60
CA LEU A 102 7.23 -3.43 -1.91
C LEU A 102 8.76 -3.43 -2.07
N LYS A 103 9.33 -2.43 -2.75
CA LYS A 103 10.77 -2.21 -2.82
C LYS A 103 11.39 -1.94 -1.44
N ALA A 104 10.66 -1.27 -0.54
CA ALA A 104 11.13 -1.08 0.83
C ALA A 104 11.23 -2.41 1.59
N ILE A 105 10.31 -3.34 1.38
CA ILE A 105 10.39 -4.70 1.91
C ILE A 105 11.62 -5.44 1.35
N GLU A 106 11.93 -5.31 0.06
CA GLU A 106 13.14 -5.90 -0.53
C GLU A 106 14.41 -5.39 0.18
N ARG A 107 14.51 -4.07 0.35
CA ARG A 107 15.65 -3.44 1.05
C ARG A 107 15.76 -3.88 2.51
N ARG A 108 14.62 -4.04 3.18
CA ARG A 108 14.59 -4.57 4.55
C ARG A 108 15.11 -6.00 4.62
N LEU A 109 14.64 -6.88 3.73
CA LEU A 109 15.09 -8.28 3.65
C LEU A 109 16.58 -8.41 3.31
N GLU A 110 17.16 -7.46 2.56
CA GLU A 110 18.60 -7.41 2.30
C GLU A 110 19.41 -7.05 3.55
N LYS A 111 18.90 -6.14 4.38
CA LYS A 111 19.59 -5.65 5.58
C LYS A 111 19.35 -6.51 6.81
N LEU A 112 18.24 -7.24 6.86
CA LEU A 112 17.81 -8.01 8.02
C LEU A 112 18.90 -9.00 8.53
N PRO A 113 19.59 -9.78 7.68
CA PRO A 113 20.65 -10.68 8.15
C PRO A 113 21.89 -9.95 8.70
N VAL A 114 22.10 -8.69 8.29
CA VAL A 114 23.26 -7.88 8.70
C VAL A 114 23.08 -7.33 10.12
N ASP A 115 21.86 -6.85 10.43
CA ASP A 115 21.54 -6.27 11.74
C ASP A 115 20.10 -6.60 12.18
N PRO A 116 19.84 -7.83 12.65
CA PRO A 116 18.51 -8.24 13.12
C PRO A 116 18.06 -7.46 14.37
N ASN A 117 19.01 -7.00 15.20
CA ASN A 117 18.68 -6.25 16.41
C ASN A 117 18.09 -4.87 16.09
N ARG A 118 18.68 -4.18 15.12
CA ARG A 118 18.14 -2.91 14.65
C ARG A 118 16.73 -3.09 14.05
N ASP A 119 16.54 -4.12 13.24
CA ASP A 119 15.22 -4.44 12.69
C ASP A 119 14.19 -4.64 13.79
N ARG A 120 14.53 -5.43 14.82
CA ARG A 120 13.68 -5.67 15.98
C ARG A 120 13.28 -4.37 16.70
N LEU A 121 14.22 -3.44 16.91
CA LEU A 121 13.91 -2.15 17.53
C LEU A 121 12.93 -1.33 16.69
N CYS A 122 13.09 -1.33 15.35
CA CYS A 122 12.17 -0.68 14.43
C CYS A 122 10.78 -1.33 14.46
N VAL A 123 10.70 -2.66 14.55
CA VAL A 123 9.42 -3.38 14.69
C VAL A 123 8.70 -2.98 15.97
N LEU A 124 9.40 -2.91 17.10
CA LEU A 124 8.82 -2.47 18.38
C LEU A 124 8.26 -1.04 18.31
N GLU A 125 8.88 -0.17 17.53
CA GLU A 125 8.38 1.19 17.30
C GLU A 125 7.09 1.16 16.47
N LEU A 126 7.03 0.33 15.42
CA LEU A 126 5.83 0.14 14.60
C LEU A 126 4.67 -0.47 15.38
N GLU A 127 4.92 -1.45 16.24
CA GLU A 127 3.91 -2.11 17.06
C GLU A 127 3.17 -1.10 17.95
N LYS A 128 3.88 -0.15 18.56
CA LYS A 128 3.28 0.93 19.36
C LYS A 128 2.30 1.78 18.54
N VAL A 129 2.66 2.11 17.30
CA VAL A 129 1.78 2.87 16.39
C VAL A 129 0.60 2.02 15.94
N ALA A 130 0.83 0.74 15.62
CA ALA A 130 -0.21 -0.19 15.23
C ALA A 130 -1.25 -0.42 16.35
N GLU A 131 -0.81 -0.53 17.61
CA GLU A 131 -1.72 -0.63 18.76
C GLU A 131 -2.61 0.61 18.91
N GLN A 132 -2.05 1.80 18.72
CA GLN A 132 -2.83 3.05 18.78
C GLN A 132 -3.87 3.10 17.65
N TYR A 133 -3.45 2.75 16.43
CA TYR A 133 -4.35 2.65 15.29
C TYR A 133 -5.49 1.65 15.56
N GLN A 134 -5.17 0.46 16.06
CA GLN A 134 -6.17 -0.56 16.37
C GLN A 134 -7.18 -0.09 17.42
N LYS A 135 -6.72 0.65 18.44
CA LYS A 135 -7.61 1.26 19.45
C LYS A 135 -8.57 2.28 18.82
N LEU A 136 -8.14 3.03 17.82
CA LEU A 136 -9.00 3.97 17.08
C LEU A 136 -9.98 3.21 16.16
N ALA A 137 -9.49 2.25 15.40
CA ALA A 137 -10.31 1.46 14.49
C ALA A 137 -11.40 0.67 15.23
N ASN A 138 -11.10 0.14 16.41
CA ASN A 138 -12.08 -0.58 17.24
C ASN A 138 -13.20 0.29 17.81
N LYS A 139 -13.06 1.63 17.78
CA LYS A 139 -14.14 2.56 18.18
C LYS A 139 -15.19 2.75 17.08
N ILE A 140 -14.87 2.32 15.85
CA ILE A 140 -15.82 2.41 14.73
C ILE A 140 -16.81 1.26 14.86
N PRO A 141 -18.14 1.55 14.87
CA PRO A 141 -19.15 0.50 14.93
C PRO A 141 -19.02 -0.47 13.73
N LYS A 142 -19.23 -1.75 13.98
CA LYS A 142 -19.21 -2.77 12.91
C LYS A 142 -20.23 -2.42 11.83
N GLY A 143 -19.78 -2.45 10.57
CA GLY A 143 -20.61 -2.15 9.40
C GLY A 143 -20.64 -0.66 9.00
N MET A 144 -20.01 0.22 9.77
CA MET A 144 -19.80 1.61 9.34
C MET A 144 -18.54 1.73 8.47
N PRO A 145 -18.56 2.60 7.45
CA PRO A 145 -17.37 2.86 6.66
C PRO A 145 -16.27 3.48 7.54
N ILE A 146 -15.03 3.05 7.29
CA ILE A 146 -13.87 3.63 7.99
C ILE A 146 -13.69 5.07 7.50
N PRO A 147 -13.65 6.09 8.38
CA PRO A 147 -13.37 7.46 7.99
C PRO A 147 -12.05 7.59 7.23
N GLU A 148 -12.00 8.52 6.27
CA GLU A 148 -10.83 8.71 5.41
C GLU A 148 -9.57 9.02 6.22
N GLU A 149 -9.69 9.80 7.28
CA GLU A 149 -8.60 10.15 8.18
C GLU A 149 -8.00 8.91 8.87
N ILE A 150 -8.84 7.93 9.22
CA ILE A 150 -8.38 6.68 9.84
C ILE A 150 -7.77 5.75 8.78
N SER A 151 -8.36 5.69 7.58
CA SER A 151 -7.78 4.89 6.49
C SER A 151 -6.44 5.47 6.01
N ALA A 152 -6.25 6.79 6.08
CA ALA A 152 -4.99 7.45 5.78
C ALA A 152 -3.85 7.00 6.71
N ILE A 153 -4.14 6.65 7.97
CA ILE A 153 -3.14 6.16 8.93
C ILE A 153 -2.46 4.87 8.43
N PHE A 154 -3.18 4.02 7.71
CA PHE A 154 -2.58 2.83 7.08
C PHE A 154 -1.42 3.22 6.15
N TRP A 155 -1.62 4.23 5.30
CA TRP A 155 -0.58 4.72 4.39
C TRP A 155 0.55 5.43 5.12
N MET A 156 0.24 6.19 6.17
CA MET A 156 1.25 6.81 7.04
C MET A 156 2.14 5.76 7.71
N GLN A 157 1.58 4.61 8.11
CA GLN A 157 2.37 3.49 8.62
C GLN A 157 3.28 2.88 7.55
N GLN A 158 2.86 2.83 6.28
CA GLN A 158 3.73 2.38 5.19
C GLN A 158 4.90 3.37 4.98
N GLU A 159 4.63 4.68 5.04
CA GLU A 159 5.69 5.70 4.97
C GLU A 159 6.66 5.58 6.16
N LEU A 160 6.16 5.34 7.35
CA LEU A 160 7.00 5.11 8.53
C LEU A 160 7.91 3.89 8.31
N ARG A 161 7.40 2.80 7.71
CA ARG A 161 8.21 1.63 7.35
C ARG A 161 9.32 1.98 6.36
N VAL A 162 9.03 2.78 5.34
CA VAL A 162 10.06 3.29 4.41
C VAL A 162 11.13 4.08 5.16
N SER A 163 10.72 4.99 6.04
CA SER A 163 11.63 5.80 6.86
C SER A 163 12.53 4.96 7.77
N LEU A 164 12.02 3.89 8.35
CA LEU A 164 12.78 3.03 9.29
C LEU A 164 13.71 2.05 8.58
N PHE A 165 13.25 1.40 7.51
CA PHE A 165 13.95 0.27 6.88
C PHE A 165 14.62 0.59 5.55
N ALA A 166 14.12 1.59 4.82
CA ALA A 166 14.53 1.86 3.43
C ALA A 166 14.67 3.37 3.13
N GLN A 167 15.37 4.10 3.99
CA GLN A 167 15.52 5.56 3.92
C GLN A 167 15.96 6.09 2.56
N THR A 168 16.73 5.30 1.80
CA THR A 168 17.19 5.67 0.46
C THR A 168 16.08 5.81 -0.59
N LEU A 169 14.88 5.27 -0.32
CA LEU A 169 13.72 5.41 -1.20
C LEU A 169 12.97 6.73 -0.99
N GLY A 170 13.24 7.43 0.13
CA GLY A 170 12.58 8.67 0.50
C GLY A 170 11.12 8.50 0.89
N THR A 171 10.61 9.49 1.61
CA THR A 171 9.19 9.65 1.96
C THR A 171 8.70 10.99 1.45
N PRO A 172 7.42 11.12 1.02
CA PRO A 172 6.89 12.38 0.46
C PRO A 172 6.81 13.51 1.51
N TYR A 173 6.84 13.14 2.79
CA TYR A 173 6.82 14.07 3.93
C TYR A 173 7.60 13.46 5.11
N PRO A 174 8.06 14.28 6.08
CA PRO A 174 8.72 13.77 7.28
C PRO A 174 7.78 12.90 8.12
N VAL A 175 8.20 11.67 8.42
CA VAL A 175 7.42 10.69 9.17
C VAL A 175 8.20 10.23 10.39
N SER A 176 7.54 10.16 11.54
CA SER A 176 8.09 9.55 12.76
C SER A 176 6.96 8.96 13.62
N ALA A 177 7.27 7.96 14.45
CA ALA A 177 6.30 7.34 15.36
C ALA A 177 5.77 8.30 16.46
N LYS A 178 6.37 9.48 16.63
CA LYS A 178 5.97 10.50 17.62
C LYS A 178 5.02 11.56 17.06
N ARG A 179 4.77 11.56 15.77
CA ARG A 179 3.85 12.47 15.08
C ARG A 179 2.60 11.76 14.64
#